data_94b6c51b8d6cc80bc01da107aad53dfa
#
_entry.id   94b6c51b8d6cc80bc01da107aad53dfa
#
_cell.length_a   1.000
_cell.length_b   1.000
_cell.length_c   1.000
_cell.angle_alpha   90.00
_cell.angle_beta   90.00
_cell.angle_gamma   90.00
#
_symmetry.space_group_name_H-M   'P 1'
#
loop_
_entity.id
_entity.type
_entity.pdbx_description
1 polymer ?
#
loop_
_entity_poly.entity_id
_entity_poly.type
_entity_poly.pdbx_seq_one_letter_code
_entity_poly.pdbx_strand_id
1 'polypeptide(L)'
;MQSPARLVLAAAVVVTVSLFGRSAAAQAKVAVVDVQRAVMQTEDGLRAQATLKKLFDNRQQELNKKQTDLQKQKEDIDKQSRVLSQQALQKKVDDWQKQMAELQTTFLEYNKELEKKQKELTDPIFERVVGAIKRVAGSDGYDLIVDRATVAYSRGDLDLTDRVIQLANGGPVSSAPSPAPTSGAAPAKPTAAPAAPSAKH
;
A
#
# COMPACT_ATOMS: atom_id res chain seq x y z
N MET A 1 63.24 52.90 -10.28
CA MET A 1 61.93 53.54 -10.20
C MET A 1 60.91 52.71 -10.92
N GLN A 2 60.14 51.91 -10.18
CA GLN A 2 59.10 51.04 -10.76
C GLN A 2 57.81 51.82 -10.88
N SER A 3 57.30 51.95 -12.10
CA SER A 3 56.12 52.75 -12.43
C SER A 3 54.85 52.20 -11.72
N PRO A 4 54.06 53.05 -11.06
CA PRO A 4 52.86 52.67 -10.32
C PRO A 4 51.78 52.02 -11.19
N ALA A 5 51.84 52.19 -12.50
CA ALA A 5 50.91 51.65 -13.47
C ALA A 5 50.89 50.10 -13.53
N ARG A 6 52.00 49.41 -13.16
CA ARG A 6 52.11 47.97 -13.19
C ARG A 6 51.46 47.29 -11.94
N LEU A 7 51.39 48.03 -10.83
CA LEU A 7 50.77 47.51 -9.60
C LEU A 7 49.24 47.59 -9.64
N VAL A 8 48.67 48.55 -10.35
CA VAL A 8 47.22 48.70 -10.54
C VAL A 8 46.65 47.61 -11.47
N LEU A 9 47.44 47.20 -12.49
CA LEU A 9 47.03 46.17 -13.45
C LEU A 9 46.99 44.79 -12.80
N ALA A 10 47.90 44.49 -11.87
CA ALA A 10 47.93 43.19 -11.16
C ALA A 10 46.77 43.07 -10.16
N ALA A 11 46.33 44.13 -9.52
CA ALA A 11 45.19 44.13 -8.59
C ALA A 11 43.83 43.95 -9.32
N ALA A 12 43.69 44.47 -10.54
CA ALA A 12 42.46 44.34 -11.34
C ALA A 12 42.20 42.88 -11.83
N VAL A 13 43.27 42.12 -12.12
CA VAL A 13 43.15 40.71 -12.60
C VAL A 13 42.77 39.76 -11.48
N VAL A 14 43.18 40.02 -10.24
CA VAL A 14 42.83 39.17 -9.08
C VAL A 14 41.35 39.32 -8.68
N VAL A 15 40.76 40.50 -8.82
CA VAL A 15 39.36 40.77 -8.48
C VAL A 15 38.40 40.15 -9.52
N THR A 16 38.78 40.07 -10.80
CA THR A 16 37.92 39.48 -11.84
C THR A 16 37.84 37.96 -11.80
N VAL A 17 38.85 37.25 -11.26
CA VAL A 17 38.82 35.77 -11.12
C VAL A 17 37.90 35.31 -9.97
N SER A 18 37.61 36.15 -9.00
CA SER A 18 36.76 35.79 -7.85
C SER A 18 35.24 35.83 -8.13
N LEU A 19 34.85 36.39 -9.29
CA LEU A 19 33.42 36.43 -9.68
C LEU A 19 32.98 35.22 -10.56
N PHE A 20 33.94 34.38 -11.00
CA PHE A 20 33.60 33.20 -11.77
C PHE A 20 33.39 31.98 -10.84
N GLY A 21 32.13 31.74 -10.52
CA GLY A 21 31.67 30.40 -10.28
C GLY A 21 31.65 29.92 -8.86
N ARG A 22 30.60 30.21 -8.20
CA ARG A 22 29.86 29.14 -7.50
C ARG A 22 28.57 28.94 -8.28
N SER A 23 28.64 28.15 -9.34
CA SER A 23 27.45 27.42 -9.79
C SER A 23 27.09 26.51 -8.61
N ALA A 24 26.23 27.00 -7.72
CA ALA A 24 25.54 26.14 -6.79
C ALA A 24 24.76 25.19 -7.69
N ALA A 25 25.31 24.00 -7.94
CA ALA A 25 24.55 22.92 -8.54
C ALA A 25 23.33 22.72 -7.63
N ALA A 26 22.18 23.22 -8.07
CA ALA A 26 20.93 23.02 -7.36
C ALA A 26 20.76 21.50 -7.24
N GLN A 27 21.00 20.97 -6.05
CA GLN A 27 20.87 19.56 -5.79
C GLN A 27 19.38 19.24 -5.81
N ALA A 28 18.93 18.48 -6.82
CA ALA A 28 17.55 18.08 -6.95
C ALA A 28 17.08 17.39 -5.66
N LYS A 29 16.00 17.89 -5.08
CA LYS A 29 15.40 17.31 -3.89
C LYS A 29 14.48 16.18 -4.27
N VAL A 30 14.90 14.94 -3.98
CA VAL A 30 14.18 13.72 -4.36
C VAL A 30 13.64 13.02 -3.11
N ALA A 31 12.45 12.43 -3.23
CA ALA A 31 11.85 11.62 -2.20
C ALA A 31 11.19 10.36 -2.78
N VAL A 32 10.77 9.45 -1.91
CA VAL A 32 10.14 8.18 -2.24
C VAL A 32 8.81 8.08 -1.50
N VAL A 33 7.79 7.54 -2.16
CA VAL A 33 6.49 7.22 -1.55
C VAL A 33 6.06 5.84 -1.99
N ASP A 34 5.66 5.01 -1.05
CA ASP A 34 4.97 3.75 -1.32
C ASP A 34 3.48 4.04 -1.52
N VAL A 35 3.09 4.21 -2.79
CA VAL A 35 1.73 4.59 -3.17
C VAL A 35 0.74 3.50 -2.77
N GLN A 36 1.09 2.23 -2.94
CA GLN A 36 0.22 1.11 -2.58
C GLN A 36 -0.04 1.06 -1.07
N ARG A 37 1.02 1.17 -0.26
CA ARG A 37 0.90 1.25 1.19
C ARG A 37 0.07 2.46 1.61
N ALA A 38 0.30 3.61 0.99
CA ALA A 38 -0.47 4.82 1.27
C ALA A 38 -1.96 4.62 1.02
N VAL A 39 -2.36 4.09 -0.14
CA VAL A 39 -3.76 3.79 -0.47
C VAL A 39 -4.37 2.83 0.56
N MET A 40 -3.66 1.75 0.90
CA MET A 40 -4.18 0.70 1.80
C MET A 40 -4.28 1.14 3.26
N GLN A 41 -3.40 2.04 3.73
CA GLN A 41 -3.33 2.44 5.14
C GLN A 41 -4.05 3.76 5.45
N THR A 42 -4.61 4.46 4.45
CA THR A 42 -5.54 5.56 4.73
C THR A 42 -6.81 5.03 5.42
N GLU A 43 -7.51 5.87 6.17
CA GLU A 43 -8.78 5.50 6.78
C GLU A 43 -9.81 5.01 5.76
N ASP A 44 -9.88 5.65 4.59
CA ASP A 44 -10.75 5.21 3.50
C ASP A 44 -10.28 3.88 2.91
N GLY A 45 -8.97 3.65 2.82
CA GLY A 45 -8.39 2.37 2.39
C GLY A 45 -8.77 1.22 3.32
N LEU A 46 -8.66 1.42 4.62
CA LEU A 46 -9.08 0.44 5.63
C LEU A 46 -10.59 0.15 5.55
N ARG A 47 -11.42 1.19 5.36
CA ARG A 47 -12.88 1.03 5.16
C ARG A 47 -13.20 0.28 3.87
N ALA A 48 -12.48 0.57 2.79
CA ALA A 48 -12.62 -0.13 1.51
C ALA A 48 -12.30 -1.61 1.65
N GLN A 49 -11.19 -1.96 2.31
CA GLN A 49 -10.81 -3.36 2.58
C GLN A 49 -11.88 -4.09 3.41
N ALA A 50 -12.39 -3.47 4.47
CA ALA A 50 -13.46 -4.06 5.29
C ALA A 50 -14.74 -4.31 4.47
N THR A 51 -15.10 -3.37 3.58
CA THR A 51 -16.26 -3.49 2.69
C THR A 51 -16.07 -4.63 1.68
N LEU A 52 -14.91 -4.71 1.05
CA LEU A 52 -14.58 -5.78 0.10
C LEU A 52 -14.56 -7.15 0.78
N LYS A 53 -13.98 -7.22 1.97
CA LYS A 53 -13.97 -8.46 2.75
C LYS A 53 -15.38 -8.93 3.06
N LYS A 54 -16.26 -8.05 3.52
CA LYS A 54 -17.66 -8.39 3.81
C LYS A 54 -18.40 -8.86 2.54
N LEU A 55 -18.19 -8.20 1.41
CA LEU A 55 -18.76 -8.62 0.13
C LEU A 55 -18.28 -10.01 -0.25
N PHE A 56 -16.98 -10.25 -0.18
CA PHE A 56 -16.37 -11.55 -0.47
C PHE A 56 -16.94 -12.65 0.43
N ASP A 57 -16.97 -12.44 1.74
CA ASP A 57 -17.47 -13.41 2.71
C ASP A 57 -18.94 -13.77 2.43
N ASN A 58 -19.78 -12.77 2.12
CA ASN A 58 -21.18 -12.99 1.78
C ASN A 58 -21.32 -13.82 0.48
N ARG A 59 -20.58 -13.48 -0.57
CA ARG A 59 -20.62 -14.20 -1.84
C ARG A 59 -20.10 -15.64 -1.72
N GLN A 60 -19.07 -15.82 -0.90
CA GLN A 60 -18.57 -17.16 -0.60
C GLN A 60 -19.60 -18.03 0.12
N GLN A 61 -20.33 -17.44 1.09
CA GLN A 61 -21.42 -18.16 1.77
C GLN A 61 -22.56 -18.52 0.81
N GLU A 62 -22.96 -17.60 -0.08
CA GLU A 62 -23.99 -17.87 -1.08
C GLU A 62 -23.59 -19.00 -2.04
N LEU A 63 -22.34 -18.99 -2.52
CA LEU A 63 -21.81 -20.05 -3.39
C LEU A 63 -21.76 -21.40 -2.67
N ASN A 64 -21.26 -21.43 -1.43
CA ASN A 64 -21.19 -22.63 -0.64
C ASN A 64 -22.59 -23.23 -0.37
N LYS A 65 -23.58 -22.36 -0.10
CA LYS A 65 -24.98 -22.82 0.07
C LYS A 65 -25.51 -23.43 -1.22
N LYS A 66 -25.39 -22.73 -2.35
CA LYS A 66 -25.83 -23.25 -3.66
C LYS A 66 -25.17 -24.58 -3.99
N GLN A 67 -23.87 -24.72 -3.74
CA GLN A 67 -23.12 -25.96 -3.97
C GLN A 67 -23.63 -27.09 -3.07
N THR A 68 -23.88 -26.82 -1.79
CA THR A 68 -24.42 -27.78 -0.84
C THR A 68 -25.84 -28.23 -1.25
N ASP A 69 -26.69 -27.29 -1.68
CA ASP A 69 -28.06 -27.60 -2.11
C ASP A 69 -28.06 -28.46 -3.40
N LEU A 70 -27.16 -28.18 -4.34
CA LEU A 70 -26.97 -28.99 -5.55
C LEU A 70 -26.45 -30.41 -5.24
N GLN A 71 -25.56 -30.52 -4.27
CA GLN A 71 -25.10 -31.85 -3.80
C GLN A 71 -26.26 -32.67 -3.22
N LYS A 72 -27.08 -32.05 -2.37
CA LYS A 72 -28.28 -32.72 -1.79
C LYS A 72 -29.28 -33.14 -2.88
N GLN A 73 -29.54 -32.21 -3.86
CA GLN A 73 -30.43 -32.54 -4.97
C GLN A 73 -29.93 -33.75 -5.76
N LYS A 74 -28.61 -33.82 -6.03
CA LYS A 74 -28.02 -34.99 -6.70
C LYS A 74 -28.23 -36.26 -5.91
N GLU A 75 -27.96 -36.27 -4.59
CA GLU A 75 -28.19 -37.42 -3.73
C GLU A 75 -29.66 -37.83 -3.72
N ASP A 76 -30.59 -36.87 -3.72
CA ASP A 76 -32.02 -37.16 -3.77
C ASP A 76 -32.47 -37.74 -5.13
N ILE A 77 -31.89 -37.27 -6.23
CA ILE A 77 -32.09 -37.84 -7.58
C ILE A 77 -31.62 -39.30 -7.59
N ASP A 78 -30.41 -39.57 -7.07
CA ASP A 78 -29.84 -40.90 -7.01
C ASP A 78 -30.71 -41.88 -6.17
N LYS A 79 -31.20 -41.45 -4.99
CA LYS A 79 -32.09 -42.23 -4.13
C LYS A 79 -33.44 -42.52 -4.79
N GLN A 80 -33.98 -41.56 -5.52
CA GLN A 80 -35.30 -41.64 -6.15
C GLN A 80 -35.27 -42.32 -7.53
N SER A 81 -34.09 -42.54 -8.10
CA SER A 81 -33.91 -43.10 -9.46
C SER A 81 -34.63 -44.42 -9.72
N ARG A 82 -34.84 -45.21 -8.66
CA ARG A 82 -35.50 -46.53 -8.75
C ARG A 82 -37.02 -46.49 -8.61
N VAL A 83 -37.57 -45.37 -8.12
CA VAL A 83 -39.01 -45.27 -7.80
C VAL A 83 -39.73 -44.22 -8.70
N LEU A 84 -38.99 -43.34 -9.33
CA LEU A 84 -39.55 -42.32 -10.24
C LEU A 84 -39.79 -42.91 -11.63
N SER A 85 -40.80 -42.36 -12.36
CA SER A 85 -40.93 -42.58 -13.77
C SER A 85 -39.73 -42.00 -14.53
N GLN A 86 -39.36 -42.58 -15.66
CA GLN A 86 -38.24 -42.14 -16.47
C GLN A 86 -38.37 -40.65 -16.85
N GLN A 87 -39.58 -40.18 -17.18
CA GLN A 87 -39.82 -38.78 -17.52
C GLN A 87 -39.60 -37.84 -16.31
N ALA A 88 -40.04 -38.25 -15.11
CA ALA A 88 -39.84 -37.47 -13.88
C ALA A 88 -38.36 -37.42 -13.47
N LEU A 89 -37.64 -38.53 -13.62
CA LEU A 89 -36.20 -38.59 -13.37
C LEU A 89 -35.43 -37.68 -14.33
N GLN A 90 -35.70 -37.77 -15.63
CA GLN A 90 -35.06 -36.94 -16.63
C GLN A 90 -35.26 -35.45 -16.33
N LYS A 91 -36.49 -35.04 -16.02
CA LYS A 91 -36.75 -33.64 -15.64
C LYS A 91 -35.92 -33.16 -14.47
N LYS A 92 -35.78 -33.98 -13.41
CA LYS A 92 -34.95 -33.65 -12.23
C LYS A 92 -33.48 -33.53 -12.58
N VAL A 93 -32.96 -34.38 -13.45
CA VAL A 93 -31.59 -34.35 -13.93
C VAL A 93 -31.35 -33.07 -14.76
N ASP A 94 -32.26 -32.73 -15.67
CA ASP A 94 -32.18 -31.53 -16.50
C ASP A 94 -32.20 -30.25 -15.64
N ASP A 95 -33.10 -30.19 -14.65
CA ASP A 95 -33.19 -29.08 -13.70
C ASP A 95 -31.90 -28.94 -12.87
N TRP A 96 -31.33 -30.06 -12.44
CA TRP A 96 -30.05 -30.07 -11.71
C TRP A 96 -28.88 -29.59 -12.58
N GLN A 97 -28.79 -30.07 -13.84
CA GLN A 97 -27.76 -29.64 -14.78
C GLN A 97 -27.85 -28.14 -15.07
N LYS A 98 -29.07 -27.62 -15.23
CA LYS A 98 -29.33 -26.19 -15.42
C LYS A 98 -28.82 -25.39 -14.21
N GLN A 99 -29.13 -25.81 -12.99
CA GLN A 99 -28.68 -25.14 -11.78
C GLN A 99 -27.15 -25.21 -11.61
N MET A 100 -26.50 -26.30 -12.05
CA MET A 100 -25.03 -26.38 -12.09
C MET A 100 -24.42 -25.36 -13.04
N ALA A 101 -25.01 -25.17 -14.23
CA ALA A 101 -24.58 -24.13 -15.18
C ALA A 101 -24.80 -22.72 -14.60
N GLU A 102 -25.93 -22.51 -13.92
CA GLU A 102 -26.22 -21.25 -13.21
C GLU A 102 -25.23 -20.96 -12.09
N LEU A 103 -24.77 -21.99 -11.34
CA LEU A 103 -23.74 -21.81 -10.32
C LEU A 103 -22.42 -21.31 -10.93
N GLN A 104 -22.00 -21.87 -12.08
CA GLN A 104 -20.80 -21.41 -12.77
C GLN A 104 -20.93 -19.97 -13.23
N THR A 105 -22.10 -19.61 -13.80
CA THR A 105 -22.38 -18.23 -14.20
C THR A 105 -22.35 -17.28 -13.01
N THR A 106 -23.00 -17.65 -11.91
CA THR A 106 -23.00 -16.87 -10.65
C THR A 106 -21.59 -16.64 -10.11
N PHE A 107 -20.72 -17.66 -10.18
CA PHE A 107 -19.32 -17.52 -9.77
C PHE A 107 -18.57 -16.47 -10.60
N LEU A 108 -18.76 -16.50 -11.94
CA LEU A 108 -18.14 -15.51 -12.83
C LEU A 108 -18.69 -14.09 -12.59
N GLU A 109 -19.99 -13.97 -12.35
CA GLU A 109 -20.63 -12.69 -12.03
C GLU A 109 -20.11 -12.11 -10.72
N TYR A 110 -19.93 -12.93 -9.68
CA TYR A 110 -19.37 -12.48 -8.40
C TYR A 110 -17.92 -12.02 -8.51
N ASN A 111 -17.10 -12.69 -9.33
CA ASN A 111 -15.74 -12.22 -9.58
C ASN A 111 -15.73 -10.84 -10.24
N LYS A 112 -16.58 -10.62 -11.25
CA LYS A 112 -16.74 -9.31 -11.92
C LYS A 112 -17.26 -8.25 -10.95
N GLU A 113 -18.21 -8.60 -10.09
CA GLU A 113 -18.74 -7.69 -9.07
C GLU A 113 -17.65 -7.25 -8.08
N LEU A 114 -16.84 -8.21 -7.59
CA LEU A 114 -15.72 -7.92 -6.69
C LEU A 114 -14.69 -7.01 -7.34
N GLU A 115 -14.28 -7.31 -8.57
CA GLU A 115 -13.33 -6.50 -9.34
C GLU A 115 -13.87 -5.07 -9.54
N LYS A 116 -15.12 -4.94 -9.99
CA LYS A 116 -15.78 -3.66 -10.15
C LYS A 116 -15.83 -2.89 -8.84
N LYS A 117 -16.22 -3.56 -7.75
CA LYS A 117 -16.33 -2.93 -6.43
C LYS A 117 -14.98 -2.51 -5.88
N GLN A 118 -13.95 -3.32 -6.09
CA GLN A 118 -12.58 -2.97 -5.73
C GLN A 118 -12.17 -1.67 -6.44
N LYS A 119 -12.36 -1.59 -7.75
CA LYS A 119 -12.03 -0.40 -8.52
C LYS A 119 -12.81 0.84 -8.06
N GLU A 120 -14.13 0.71 -7.89
CA GLU A 120 -14.99 1.81 -7.41
C GLU A 120 -14.52 2.37 -6.05
N LEU A 121 -14.02 1.51 -5.16
CA LEU A 121 -13.58 1.92 -3.84
C LEU A 121 -12.13 2.45 -3.84
N THR A 122 -11.24 1.89 -4.67
CA THR A 122 -9.82 2.24 -4.64
C THR A 122 -9.47 3.44 -5.51
N ASP A 123 -10.13 3.64 -6.66
CA ASP A 123 -9.84 4.76 -7.56
C ASP A 123 -9.91 6.14 -6.86
N PRO A 124 -10.98 6.48 -6.12
CA PRO A 124 -11.06 7.77 -5.43
C PRO A 124 -10.03 7.93 -4.31
N ILE A 125 -9.60 6.82 -3.68
CA ILE A 125 -8.56 6.83 -2.65
C ILE A 125 -7.21 7.10 -3.29
N PHE A 126 -6.92 6.45 -4.41
CA PHE A 126 -5.70 6.66 -5.20
C PHE A 126 -5.56 8.13 -5.62
N GLU A 127 -6.62 8.71 -6.18
CA GLU A 127 -6.64 10.14 -6.57
C GLU A 127 -6.35 11.06 -5.38
N ARG A 128 -6.92 10.76 -4.21
CA ARG A 128 -6.66 11.52 -2.99
C ARG A 128 -5.21 11.40 -2.53
N VAL A 129 -4.63 10.22 -2.58
CA VAL A 129 -3.21 9.97 -2.26
C VAL A 129 -2.30 10.72 -3.23
N VAL A 130 -2.57 10.66 -4.54
CA VAL A 130 -1.82 11.44 -5.55
C VAL A 130 -1.94 12.94 -5.28
N GLY A 131 -3.12 13.42 -4.92
CA GLY A 131 -3.34 14.80 -4.51
C GLY A 131 -2.53 15.19 -3.26
N ALA A 132 -2.41 14.29 -2.28
CA ALA A 132 -1.57 14.48 -1.09
C ALA A 132 -0.08 14.54 -1.44
N ILE A 133 0.40 13.64 -2.33
CA ILE A 133 1.78 13.64 -2.83
C ILE A 133 2.11 14.99 -3.48
N LYS A 134 1.24 15.50 -4.38
CA LYS A 134 1.43 16.79 -5.05
C LYS A 134 1.50 17.94 -4.04
N ARG A 135 0.69 17.92 -2.99
CA ARG A 135 0.71 18.94 -1.94
C ARG A 135 2.03 18.91 -1.14
N VAL A 136 2.50 17.71 -0.75
CA VAL A 136 3.79 17.54 -0.07
C VAL A 136 4.93 18.02 -0.97
N ALA A 137 4.94 17.65 -2.25
CA ALA A 137 5.95 18.08 -3.21
C ALA A 137 6.02 19.61 -3.30
N GLY A 138 4.87 20.26 -3.46
CA GLY A 138 4.80 21.72 -3.60
C GLY A 138 5.16 22.47 -2.31
N SER A 139 4.70 21.98 -1.13
CA SER A 139 4.99 22.66 0.14
C SER A 139 6.44 22.56 0.57
N ASP A 140 7.11 21.47 0.26
CA ASP A 140 8.47 21.19 0.71
C ASP A 140 9.54 21.39 -0.36
N GLY A 141 9.12 21.71 -1.59
CA GLY A 141 10.03 21.97 -2.71
C GLY A 141 10.76 20.70 -3.16
N TYR A 142 10.06 19.58 -3.28
CA TYR A 142 10.60 18.39 -3.94
C TYR A 142 10.52 18.54 -5.45
N ASP A 143 11.64 18.28 -6.13
CA ASP A 143 11.72 18.29 -7.59
C ASP A 143 11.17 16.98 -8.19
N LEU A 144 11.32 15.87 -7.44
CA LEU A 144 10.87 14.56 -7.87
C LEU A 144 10.45 13.71 -6.68
N ILE A 145 9.27 13.05 -6.80
CA ILE A 145 8.84 11.99 -5.89
C ILE A 145 8.60 10.74 -6.75
N VAL A 146 9.27 9.64 -6.40
CA VAL A 146 9.17 8.36 -7.11
C VAL A 146 8.43 7.32 -6.28
N ASP A 147 7.76 6.38 -6.96
CA ASP A 147 7.13 5.27 -6.26
C ASP A 147 8.20 4.29 -5.77
N ARG A 148 8.10 3.89 -4.51
CA ARG A 148 9.00 2.93 -3.87
C ARG A 148 9.06 1.60 -4.62
N ALA A 149 7.97 1.17 -5.26
CA ALA A 149 7.92 -0.06 -6.04
C ALA A 149 8.91 -0.07 -7.23
N THR A 150 9.32 1.11 -7.71
CA THR A 150 10.27 1.26 -8.84
C THR A 150 11.71 1.51 -8.40
N VAL A 151 11.97 1.63 -7.09
CA VAL A 151 13.27 1.97 -6.53
C VAL A 151 13.90 0.79 -5.84
N ALA A 152 15.07 0.35 -6.29
CA ALA A 152 15.79 -0.80 -5.71
C ALA A 152 16.27 -0.51 -4.26
N TYR A 153 16.65 0.74 -3.97
CA TYR A 153 17.11 1.18 -2.65
C TYR A 153 16.83 2.65 -2.43
N SER A 154 16.35 2.99 -1.26
CA SER A 154 16.25 4.38 -0.78
C SER A 154 16.58 4.43 0.72
N ARG A 155 17.16 5.55 1.17
CA ARG A 155 17.32 5.81 2.60
C ARG A 155 15.95 6.05 3.22
N GLY A 156 15.79 5.68 4.50
CA GLY A 156 14.52 5.82 5.22
C GLY A 156 14.06 7.27 5.41
N ASP A 157 15.01 8.21 5.48
CA ASP A 157 14.72 9.65 5.60
C ASP A 157 14.13 10.28 4.33
N LEU A 158 14.20 9.58 3.19
CA LEU A 158 13.58 9.99 1.94
C LEU A 158 12.15 9.46 1.77
N ASP A 159 11.68 8.58 2.65
CA ASP A 159 10.34 7.99 2.59
C ASP A 159 9.29 8.94 3.22
N LEU A 160 8.39 9.42 2.39
CA LEU A 160 7.32 10.35 2.79
C LEU A 160 5.96 9.65 2.93
N THR A 161 5.92 8.31 2.89
CA THR A 161 4.66 7.54 2.84
C THR A 161 3.74 7.88 4.01
N ASP A 162 4.26 7.86 5.24
CA ASP A 162 3.44 8.13 6.44
C ASP A 162 2.89 9.56 6.46
N ARG A 163 3.67 10.51 5.97
CA ARG A 163 3.25 11.90 5.86
C ARG A 163 2.15 12.07 4.80
N VAL A 164 2.27 11.37 3.68
CA VAL A 164 1.24 11.34 2.63
C VAL A 164 -0.05 10.74 3.16
N ILE A 165 0.02 9.64 3.94
CA ILE A 165 -1.14 9.02 4.59
C ILE A 165 -1.84 10.01 5.53
N GLN A 166 -1.08 10.69 6.41
CA GLN A 166 -1.64 11.69 7.33
C GLN A 166 -2.37 12.80 6.56
N LEU A 167 -1.76 13.31 5.48
CA LEU A 167 -2.35 14.37 4.67
C LEU A 167 -3.56 13.89 3.86
N ALA A 168 -3.56 12.65 3.38
CA ALA A 168 -4.68 12.05 2.69
C ALA A 168 -5.90 11.85 3.63
N ASN A 169 -5.65 11.59 4.92
CA ASN A 169 -6.67 11.52 5.97
C ASN A 169 -7.17 12.89 6.47
N GLY A 170 -6.72 14.00 5.84
CA GLY A 170 -7.15 15.35 6.22
C GLY A 170 -6.28 16.00 7.31
N GLY A 171 -5.11 15.43 7.62
CA GLY A 171 -4.15 16.02 8.56
C GLY A 171 -3.52 17.33 8.02
N PRO A 172 -2.97 18.18 8.91
CA PRO A 172 -2.26 19.39 8.52
C PRO A 172 -0.96 19.03 7.79
N VAL A 173 -0.51 19.88 6.87
CA VAL A 173 0.79 19.75 6.22
C VAL A 173 1.88 20.13 7.23
N SER A 174 2.35 19.16 8.01
CA SER A 174 3.46 19.40 8.93
C SER A 174 4.77 19.23 8.19
N SER A 175 5.60 20.30 8.19
CA SER A 175 6.93 20.31 7.59
C SER A 175 8.03 19.68 8.47
N ALA A 176 7.66 18.90 9.49
CA ALA A 176 8.63 18.21 10.33
C ALA A 176 9.11 16.90 9.67
N PRO A 177 10.42 16.66 9.58
CA PRO A 177 10.93 15.33 9.24
C PRO A 177 10.46 14.34 10.32
N SER A 178 9.93 13.20 9.89
CA SER A 178 9.60 12.09 10.80
C SER A 178 10.86 11.72 11.59
N PRO A 179 10.80 11.62 12.93
CA PRO A 179 11.96 11.19 13.70
C PRO A 179 12.35 9.80 13.22
N ALA A 180 13.60 9.66 12.79
CA ALA A 180 14.20 8.39 12.48
C ALA A 180 13.96 7.44 13.66
N PRO A 181 13.65 6.14 13.45
CA PRO A 181 13.59 5.18 14.52
C PRO A 181 14.97 5.19 15.20
N THR A 182 15.01 5.59 16.46
CA THR A 182 16.19 5.51 17.31
C THR A 182 16.59 4.04 17.44
N SER A 183 17.41 3.56 16.50
CA SER A 183 18.19 2.34 16.64
C SER A 183 19.30 2.65 17.66
N GLY A 184 19.12 2.20 18.89
CA GLY A 184 20.13 2.44 19.91
C GLY A 184 19.70 2.08 21.31
N ALA A 185 19.11 0.91 21.50
CA ALA A 185 19.20 0.23 22.80
C ALA A 185 20.27 -0.86 22.66
N ALA A 186 21.50 -0.54 23.03
CA ALA A 186 22.53 -1.53 23.27
C ALA A 186 22.05 -2.49 24.37
N PRO A 187 22.29 -3.81 24.25
CA PRO A 187 21.88 -4.77 25.27
C PRO A 187 22.66 -4.49 26.56
N ALA A 188 21.92 -4.20 27.62
CA ALA A 188 22.47 -4.09 28.97
C ALA A 188 23.12 -5.42 29.33
N LYS A 189 24.41 -5.35 29.71
CA LYS A 189 25.23 -6.43 30.27
C LYS A 189 24.52 -6.99 31.51
N PRO A 190 24.33 -8.31 31.65
CA PRO A 190 23.74 -8.86 32.86
C PRO A 190 24.64 -8.62 34.04
N THR A 191 24.20 -7.84 35.01
CA THR A 191 24.80 -7.70 36.32
C THR A 191 24.56 -8.98 37.08
N ALA A 192 25.68 -9.58 37.57
CA ALA A 192 25.69 -10.79 38.35
C ALA A 192 24.83 -10.63 39.64
N ALA A 193 23.93 -11.57 39.85
CA ALA A 193 23.20 -11.70 41.10
C ALA A 193 24.14 -12.14 42.25
N PRO A 194 23.98 -11.61 43.47
CA PRO A 194 24.74 -12.07 44.61
C PRO A 194 24.25 -13.44 45.09
N ALA A 195 25.20 -14.28 45.44
CA ALA A 195 25.01 -15.62 45.97
C ALA A 195 24.18 -15.60 47.28
N ALA A 196 23.18 -16.47 47.36
CA ALA A 196 22.46 -16.78 48.58
C ALA A 196 23.28 -17.73 49.50
N PRO A 197 23.23 -17.59 50.81
CA PRO A 197 24.02 -18.44 51.74
C PRO A 197 23.37 -19.81 51.92
N SER A 198 24.21 -20.84 51.95
CA SER A 198 23.87 -22.20 52.34
C SER A 198 23.34 -22.24 53.78
N ALA A 199 22.14 -22.80 53.96
CA ALA A 199 21.69 -23.31 55.25
C ALA A 199 21.81 -24.83 55.26
N LYS A 200 22.62 -25.32 56.22
CA LYS A 200 22.67 -26.71 56.63
C LYS A 200 21.38 -27.07 57.39
N HIS A 201 20.76 -28.17 57.08
CA HIS A 201 20.39 -29.26 57.98
C HIS A 201 19.89 -30.43 57.17
#